data_a3cf186168af62b951de57c9f4f60fdc
#
_entry.id   a3cf186168af62b951de57c9f4f60fdc
#
_cell.length_a   1.000
_cell.length_b   1.000
_cell.length_c   1.000
_cell.angle_alpha   90.00
_cell.angle_beta   90.00
_cell.angle_gamma   90.00
#
_symmetry.space_group_name_H-M   'P 1'
#
loop_
_entity.id
_entity.type
_entity.pdbx_description
1 polymer ?
#
loop_
_entity_poly.entity_id
_entity_poly.type
_entity_poly.pdbx_seq_one_letter_code
_entity_poly.pdbx_strand_id
1 'polypeptide(L)'
;MTVSTSTGGHPALSDQDWGYSTISKMPETMNPAPSRMFYFYLAAPAIVLLAAITIYPFLWLIYMSFHKVGFGAAGDVFVGLKNFTRLFNDTKYIEGWGLLIKYSVICLTIQVVVGVTLAVVLNSSRYEKVLVTLFLMPMMVSPVVAGLLFYYLYNGTFGWYHWIFQSIGFLDETSILGSTNTALFGIILVDVWQWTPLITLITLAGLKRVPQDQLEANMVDGAGSISNFFHVSLPNIYPFLLIAILLRFMDNFRFIDAILALTGGGPGNSTRLLPVYLFDVSFQFFKLGRGAAIALTLLIVTIILGMILVRVLEDPARKKALQGDSDN
;
A
#
# COMPACT_ATOMS: atom_id res chain seq x y z
N MET A 1 -25.92 89.80 -17.38
CA MET A 1 -24.56 89.24 -17.20
C MET A 1 -24.67 87.75 -17.40
N THR A 2 -24.36 87.26 -18.56
CA THR A 2 -24.42 85.86 -18.96
C THR A 2 -23.03 85.32 -18.90
N VAL A 3 -22.81 84.26 -18.04
CA VAL A 3 -21.55 83.53 -17.94
C VAL A 3 -21.65 82.30 -18.81
N SER A 4 -20.83 82.25 -19.88
CA SER A 4 -20.63 81.13 -20.75
C SER A 4 -19.74 80.11 -20.10
N THR A 5 -20.23 78.89 -19.91
CA THR A 5 -19.42 77.72 -19.50
C THR A 5 -19.00 76.95 -20.74
N SER A 6 -17.71 77.04 -21.10
CA SER A 6 -17.05 76.22 -22.12
C SER A 6 -16.83 74.78 -21.56
N THR A 7 -17.49 73.84 -22.17
CA THR A 7 -17.22 72.40 -21.97
C THR A 7 -16.03 71.99 -22.81
N GLY A 8 -14.85 71.86 -22.20
CA GLY A 8 -13.69 71.24 -22.79
C GLY A 8 -13.90 69.75 -23.01
N GLY A 9 -14.03 69.33 -24.26
CA GLY A 9 -14.06 67.89 -24.61
C GLY A 9 -12.69 67.28 -24.40
N HIS A 10 -12.65 66.25 -23.54
CA HIS A 10 -11.52 65.35 -23.50
C HIS A 10 -11.50 64.51 -24.79
N PRO A 11 -10.37 64.43 -25.47
CA PRO A 11 -10.24 63.48 -26.58
C PRO A 11 -10.31 62.06 -26.03
N ALA A 12 -11.23 61.27 -26.57
CA ALA A 12 -11.28 59.86 -26.38
C ALA A 12 -9.94 59.25 -26.79
N LEU A 13 -9.22 58.66 -25.84
CA LEU A 13 -8.06 57.83 -26.13
C LEU A 13 -8.61 56.63 -26.91
N SER A 14 -8.34 56.64 -28.21
CA SER A 14 -8.54 55.49 -29.09
C SER A 14 -7.80 54.27 -28.48
N ASP A 15 -8.48 53.15 -28.42
CA ASP A 15 -7.87 51.84 -28.11
C ASP A 15 -6.60 51.69 -28.95
N GLN A 16 -5.46 51.94 -28.32
CA GLN A 16 -4.18 51.54 -28.88
C GLN A 16 -4.17 50.01 -28.81
N ASP A 17 -4.29 49.38 -29.98
CA ASP A 17 -4.03 47.96 -30.23
C ASP A 17 -2.65 47.56 -29.65
N TRP A 18 -2.65 47.18 -28.39
CA TRP A 18 -1.48 46.64 -27.73
C TRP A 18 -1.21 45.25 -28.31
N GLY A 19 -0.46 45.23 -29.44
CA GLY A 19 0.43 44.13 -29.78
C GLY A 19 -0.07 42.70 -29.84
N TYR A 20 -1.36 42.43 -29.60
CA TYR A 20 -1.92 41.05 -29.64
C TYR A 20 -1.98 40.48 -31.07
N SER A 21 -1.88 41.32 -32.09
CA SER A 21 -1.85 40.86 -33.48
C SER A 21 -0.49 40.28 -33.93
N THR A 22 0.57 40.50 -33.15
CA THR A 22 1.91 39.99 -33.48
C THR A 22 2.16 38.58 -32.97
N ILE A 23 1.38 38.12 -31.99
CA ILE A 23 1.51 36.75 -31.43
C ILE A 23 0.86 35.70 -32.35
N SER A 24 -0.15 36.09 -33.13
CA SER A 24 -0.84 35.18 -34.06
C SER A 24 -0.06 34.85 -35.34
N LYS A 25 1.11 35.47 -35.56
CA LYS A 25 1.95 35.29 -36.76
C LYS A 25 3.29 34.60 -36.45
N MET A 26 3.44 33.90 -35.32
CA MET A 26 4.55 32.99 -35.22
C MET A 26 4.29 31.84 -36.19
N PRO A 27 5.22 31.56 -37.11
CA PRO A 27 5.02 30.48 -38.06
C PRO A 27 4.91 29.15 -37.25
N GLU A 28 3.84 28.43 -37.45
CA GLU A 28 3.61 27.06 -36.91
C GLU A 28 4.74 26.05 -37.24
N THR A 29 5.70 26.49 -38.04
CA THR A 29 6.82 25.69 -38.53
C THR A 29 8.01 25.58 -37.56
N MET A 30 7.98 26.23 -36.38
CA MET A 30 9.15 26.22 -35.48
C MET A 30 9.16 25.09 -34.44
N ASN A 31 8.12 24.28 -34.35
CA ASN A 31 8.20 23.09 -33.51
C ASN A 31 7.34 21.95 -34.06
N PRO A 32 7.83 21.20 -35.07
CA PRO A 32 7.17 19.96 -35.45
C PRO A 32 7.11 19.10 -34.19
N ALA A 33 5.90 18.76 -33.75
CA ALA A 33 5.72 17.87 -32.62
C ALA A 33 6.64 16.65 -32.81
N PRO A 34 7.50 16.35 -31.85
CA PRO A 34 8.51 15.32 -32.02
C PRO A 34 7.82 14.00 -32.41
N SER A 35 8.35 13.31 -33.39
CA SER A 35 7.78 12.07 -33.90
C SER A 35 7.63 11.05 -32.78
N ARG A 36 6.65 10.14 -32.87
CA ARG A 36 6.48 9.06 -31.89
C ARG A 36 7.78 8.23 -31.72
N MET A 37 8.58 8.12 -32.77
CA MET A 37 9.90 7.50 -32.72
C MET A 37 10.90 8.25 -31.84
N PHE A 38 10.88 9.57 -31.83
CA PHE A 38 11.74 10.38 -30.95
C PHE A 38 11.48 10.08 -29.48
N TYR A 39 10.20 10.03 -29.06
CA TYR A 39 9.84 9.66 -27.68
C TYR A 39 10.26 8.23 -27.35
N PHE A 40 10.14 7.29 -28.32
CA PHE A 40 10.57 5.92 -28.13
C PHE A 40 12.10 5.84 -27.91
N TYR A 41 12.91 6.48 -28.74
CA TYR A 41 14.36 6.50 -28.56
C TYR A 41 14.80 7.19 -27.27
N LEU A 42 14.08 8.23 -26.85
CA LEU A 42 14.35 8.93 -25.59
C LEU A 42 14.03 8.02 -24.38
N ALA A 43 12.96 7.24 -24.44
CA ALA A 43 12.54 6.32 -23.39
C ALA A 43 13.30 4.96 -23.42
N ALA A 44 13.84 4.57 -24.58
CA ALA A 44 14.45 3.26 -24.78
C ALA A 44 15.54 2.89 -23.76
N PRO A 45 16.50 3.77 -23.39
CA PRO A 45 17.50 3.42 -22.39
C PRO A 45 16.90 3.06 -21.04
N ALA A 46 15.89 3.84 -20.60
CA ALA A 46 15.19 3.57 -19.34
C ALA A 46 14.39 2.27 -19.39
N ILE A 47 13.68 2.02 -20.51
CA ILE A 47 12.91 0.79 -20.71
C ILE A 47 13.84 -0.43 -20.72
N VAL A 48 14.96 -0.36 -21.42
CA VAL A 48 15.95 -1.46 -21.50
C VAL A 48 16.53 -1.75 -20.10
N LEU A 49 16.91 -0.71 -19.37
CA LEU A 49 17.43 -0.84 -18.01
C LEU A 49 16.40 -1.49 -17.07
N LEU A 50 15.17 -0.99 -17.07
CA LEU A 50 14.08 -1.53 -16.25
C LEU A 50 13.76 -2.98 -16.64
N ALA A 51 13.72 -3.28 -17.93
CA ALA A 51 13.51 -4.64 -18.42
C ALA A 51 14.64 -5.59 -17.97
N ALA A 52 15.88 -5.16 -18.07
CA ALA A 52 17.03 -5.96 -17.63
C ALA A 52 16.98 -6.25 -16.12
N ILE A 53 16.69 -5.26 -15.29
CA ILE A 53 16.65 -5.41 -13.83
C ILE A 53 15.43 -6.22 -13.38
N THR A 54 14.31 -6.17 -14.09
CA THR A 54 13.07 -6.83 -13.69
C THR A 54 12.89 -8.21 -14.34
N ILE A 55 13.05 -8.28 -15.67
CA ILE A 55 12.74 -9.50 -16.41
C ILE A 55 13.83 -10.55 -16.22
N TYR A 56 15.12 -10.17 -16.24
CA TYR A 56 16.21 -11.12 -16.09
C TYR A 56 16.17 -11.87 -14.74
N PRO A 57 16.08 -11.21 -13.56
CA PRO A 57 15.98 -11.93 -12.29
C PRO A 57 14.71 -12.78 -12.19
N PHE A 58 13.60 -12.34 -12.80
CA PHE A 58 12.35 -13.11 -12.81
C PHE A 58 12.49 -14.40 -13.64
N LEU A 59 13.06 -14.32 -14.84
CA LEU A 59 13.34 -15.50 -15.65
C LEU A 59 14.33 -16.44 -14.96
N TRP A 60 15.34 -15.87 -14.29
CA TRP A 60 16.31 -16.64 -13.51
C TRP A 60 15.63 -17.35 -12.33
N LEU A 61 14.70 -16.70 -11.63
CA LEU A 61 13.89 -17.31 -10.57
C LEU A 61 13.09 -18.51 -11.10
N ILE A 62 12.44 -18.36 -12.26
CA ILE A 62 11.73 -19.46 -12.92
C ILE A 62 12.69 -20.60 -13.23
N TYR A 63 13.84 -20.32 -13.86
CA TYR A 63 14.86 -21.32 -14.14
C TYR A 63 15.27 -22.09 -12.89
N MET A 64 15.66 -21.36 -11.82
CA MET A 64 16.10 -21.98 -10.56
C MET A 64 15.00 -22.84 -9.92
N SER A 65 13.73 -22.50 -10.07
CA SER A 65 12.61 -23.25 -9.46
C SER A 65 12.50 -24.69 -10.00
N PHE A 66 12.97 -24.94 -11.23
CA PHE A 66 13.01 -26.26 -11.87
C PHE A 66 14.34 -26.99 -11.71
N HIS A 67 15.34 -26.35 -11.09
CA HIS A 67 16.67 -26.91 -10.92
C HIS A 67 16.99 -27.16 -9.44
N LYS A 68 17.84 -28.15 -9.19
CA LYS A 68 18.52 -28.30 -7.90
C LYS A 68 19.78 -27.45 -7.97
N VAL A 69 19.70 -26.26 -7.39
CA VAL A 69 20.81 -25.31 -7.31
C VAL A 69 21.40 -25.38 -5.91
N GLY A 70 22.71 -25.45 -5.80
CA GLY A 70 23.43 -25.45 -4.53
C GLY A 70 24.79 -24.79 -4.70
N PHE A 71 25.38 -24.32 -3.59
CA PHE A 71 26.78 -23.87 -3.61
C PHE A 71 27.70 -25.08 -3.66
N GLY A 72 28.40 -25.26 -4.78
CA GLY A 72 29.39 -26.32 -4.94
C GLY A 72 29.65 -26.68 -6.39
N ALA A 73 30.69 -27.49 -6.64
CA ALA A 73 31.20 -27.87 -7.96
C ALA A 73 30.25 -28.77 -8.80
N ALA A 74 29.18 -29.27 -8.24
CA ALA A 74 28.18 -30.07 -8.96
C ALA A 74 27.14 -29.13 -9.57
N GLY A 75 27.33 -28.61 -10.75
CA GLY A 75 26.44 -27.67 -11.45
C GLY A 75 24.92 -27.87 -11.27
N ASP A 76 24.13 -26.98 -11.83
CA ASP A 76 22.69 -27.04 -11.76
C ASP A 76 22.12 -28.30 -12.40
N VAL A 77 21.33 -29.06 -11.64
CA VAL A 77 20.68 -30.29 -12.14
C VAL A 77 19.20 -30.00 -12.36
N PHE A 78 18.71 -30.21 -13.56
CA PHE A 78 17.28 -30.10 -13.85
C PHE A 78 16.52 -31.21 -13.13
N VAL A 79 15.55 -30.82 -12.27
CA VAL A 79 14.73 -31.73 -11.46
C VAL A 79 13.25 -31.62 -11.78
N GLY A 80 12.86 -30.82 -12.78
CA GLY A 80 11.48 -30.61 -13.17
C GLY A 80 10.63 -30.10 -12.00
N LEU A 81 9.46 -30.66 -11.78
CA LEU A 81 8.52 -30.25 -10.73
C LEU A 81 8.86 -30.76 -9.32
N LYS A 82 10.00 -31.45 -9.13
CA LYS A 82 10.34 -32.06 -7.85
C LYS A 82 10.46 -31.07 -6.67
N ASN A 83 10.87 -29.83 -6.96
CA ASN A 83 10.89 -28.79 -5.92
C ASN A 83 9.47 -28.45 -5.46
N PHE A 84 8.52 -28.33 -6.39
CA PHE A 84 7.12 -28.02 -6.08
C PHE A 84 6.41 -29.18 -5.35
N THR A 85 6.57 -30.42 -5.81
CA THR A 85 5.96 -31.58 -5.14
C THR A 85 6.46 -31.75 -3.72
N ARG A 86 7.72 -31.41 -3.45
CA ARG A 86 8.27 -31.40 -2.09
C ARG A 86 7.68 -30.33 -1.19
N LEU A 87 7.25 -29.17 -1.73
CA LEU A 87 6.63 -28.11 -0.94
C LEU A 87 5.27 -28.56 -0.37
N PHE A 88 4.47 -29.26 -1.18
CA PHE A 88 3.15 -29.71 -0.75
C PHE A 88 3.22 -30.81 0.34
N ASN A 89 4.37 -31.47 0.50
CA ASN A 89 4.63 -32.43 1.56
C ASN A 89 5.42 -31.82 2.74
N ASP A 90 5.63 -30.52 2.74
CA ASP A 90 6.39 -29.82 3.77
C ASP A 90 5.46 -29.11 4.74
N THR A 91 5.35 -29.65 5.95
CA THR A 91 4.51 -29.10 7.01
C THR A 91 4.80 -27.61 7.28
N LYS A 92 6.08 -27.20 7.29
CA LYS A 92 6.47 -25.80 7.54
C LYS A 92 6.00 -24.84 6.44
N TYR A 93 5.95 -25.33 5.20
CA TYR A 93 5.42 -24.57 4.09
C TYR A 93 3.91 -24.33 4.22
N ILE A 94 3.17 -25.37 4.58
CA ILE A 94 1.71 -25.31 4.77
C ILE A 94 1.36 -24.43 5.98
N GLU A 95 2.05 -24.63 7.11
CA GLU A 95 1.92 -23.79 8.31
C GLU A 95 2.24 -22.33 8.02
N GLY A 96 3.30 -22.07 7.24
CA GLY A 96 3.69 -20.72 6.81
C GLY A 96 2.60 -19.99 6.01
N TRP A 97 1.87 -20.71 5.15
CA TRP A 97 0.69 -20.18 4.46
C TRP A 97 -0.45 -19.86 5.44
N GLY A 98 -0.76 -20.77 6.33
CA GLY A 98 -1.80 -20.57 7.35
C GLY A 98 -1.53 -19.34 8.22
N LEU A 99 -0.28 -19.19 8.67
CA LEU A 99 0.15 -18.04 9.45
C LEU A 99 0.10 -16.75 8.65
N LEU A 100 0.55 -16.77 7.38
CA LEU A 100 0.54 -15.59 6.51
C LEU A 100 -0.88 -15.08 6.25
N ILE A 101 -1.82 -15.98 5.96
CA ILE A 101 -3.23 -15.62 5.73
C ILE A 101 -3.84 -15.08 7.02
N LYS A 102 -3.65 -15.76 8.15
CA LYS A 102 -4.15 -15.33 9.46
C LYS A 102 -3.63 -13.94 9.82
N TYR A 103 -2.33 -13.74 9.69
CA TYR A 103 -1.68 -12.45 9.91
C TYR A 103 -2.26 -11.35 9.00
N SER A 104 -2.33 -11.60 7.68
CA SER A 104 -2.79 -10.60 6.70
C SER A 104 -4.24 -10.19 6.93
N VAL A 105 -5.13 -11.15 7.22
CA VAL A 105 -6.54 -10.85 7.48
C VAL A 105 -6.70 -10.01 8.75
N ILE A 106 -6.03 -10.38 9.83
CA ILE A 106 -6.15 -9.67 11.11
C ILE A 106 -5.56 -8.25 10.97
N CYS A 107 -4.33 -8.13 10.45
CA CYS A 107 -3.70 -6.83 10.24
C CYS A 107 -4.56 -5.91 9.39
N LEU A 108 -5.00 -6.39 8.23
CA LEU A 108 -5.76 -5.59 7.29
C LEU A 108 -7.11 -5.14 7.88
N THR A 109 -7.80 -6.05 8.59
CA THR A 109 -9.06 -5.71 9.26
C THR A 109 -8.87 -4.60 10.30
N ILE A 110 -7.87 -4.73 11.17
CA ILE A 110 -7.59 -3.72 12.20
C ILE A 110 -7.17 -2.39 11.55
N GLN A 111 -6.28 -2.44 10.57
CA GLN A 111 -5.80 -1.24 9.87
C GLN A 111 -6.93 -0.51 9.14
N VAL A 112 -7.85 -1.23 8.50
CA VAL A 112 -9.01 -0.62 7.83
C VAL A 112 -9.95 0.03 8.84
N VAL A 113 -10.31 -0.69 9.90
CA VAL A 113 -11.23 -0.16 10.94
C VAL A 113 -10.61 1.07 11.62
N VAL A 114 -9.38 0.96 12.11
CA VAL A 114 -8.70 2.06 12.81
C VAL A 114 -8.38 3.20 11.84
N GLY A 115 -7.89 2.90 10.64
CA GLY A 115 -7.51 3.89 9.64
C GLY A 115 -8.69 4.72 9.13
N VAL A 116 -9.83 4.07 8.85
CA VAL A 116 -11.06 4.77 8.46
C VAL A 116 -11.59 5.63 9.61
N THR A 117 -11.62 5.09 10.83
CA THR A 117 -12.06 5.85 12.02
C THR A 117 -11.19 7.08 12.23
N LEU A 118 -9.87 6.93 12.18
CA LEU A 118 -8.94 8.06 12.29
C LEU A 118 -9.14 9.07 11.17
N ALA A 119 -9.34 8.64 9.92
CA ALA A 119 -9.59 9.53 8.80
C ALA A 119 -10.85 10.39 9.00
N VAL A 120 -11.95 9.79 9.50
CA VAL A 120 -13.19 10.52 9.80
C VAL A 120 -12.97 11.55 10.92
N VAL A 121 -12.29 11.17 12.01
CA VAL A 121 -11.97 12.07 13.11
C VAL A 121 -11.06 13.21 12.67
N LEU A 122 -10.03 12.91 11.87
CA LEU A 122 -9.10 13.91 11.36
C LEU A 122 -9.76 14.87 10.38
N ASN A 123 -10.66 14.39 9.52
CA ASN A 123 -11.38 15.21 8.55
C ASN A 123 -12.23 16.32 9.22
N SER A 124 -12.71 16.07 10.43
CA SER A 124 -13.51 17.04 11.22
C SER A 124 -12.63 17.91 12.12
N SER A 125 -11.32 17.70 12.18
CA SER A 125 -10.43 18.37 13.12
C SER A 125 -9.87 19.68 12.58
N ARG A 126 -9.94 20.75 13.37
CA ARG A 126 -9.27 22.03 13.05
C ARG A 126 -7.73 21.91 12.99
N TYR A 127 -7.15 20.90 13.61
CA TYR A 127 -5.72 20.63 13.66
C TYR A 127 -5.29 19.54 12.68
N GLU A 128 -6.11 19.22 11.69
CA GLU A 128 -5.89 18.13 10.74
C GLU A 128 -4.45 18.05 10.22
N LYS A 129 -3.89 19.16 9.72
CA LYS A 129 -2.54 19.17 9.11
C LYS A 129 -1.46 18.72 10.09
N VAL A 130 -1.52 19.18 11.33
CA VAL A 130 -0.54 18.82 12.38
C VAL A 130 -0.73 17.36 12.78
N LEU A 131 -1.96 16.95 13.01
CA LEU A 131 -2.27 15.57 13.42
C LEU A 131 -1.89 14.58 12.33
N VAL A 132 -2.21 14.85 11.06
CA VAL A 132 -1.78 14.00 9.94
C VAL A 132 -0.26 13.85 9.90
N THR A 133 0.48 14.96 10.06
CA THR A 133 1.95 14.91 10.09
C THR A 133 2.47 14.02 11.22
N LEU A 134 1.90 14.12 12.41
CA LEU A 134 2.28 13.27 13.56
C LEU A 134 1.93 11.80 13.32
N PHE A 135 0.75 11.52 12.76
CA PHE A 135 0.32 10.15 12.46
C PHE A 135 1.13 9.50 11.32
N LEU A 136 1.76 10.28 10.44
CA LEU A 136 2.62 9.73 9.39
C LEU A 136 4.02 9.33 9.89
N MET A 137 4.46 9.82 11.07
CA MET A 137 5.80 9.52 11.59
C MET A 137 6.12 8.02 11.70
N PRO A 138 5.21 7.14 12.18
CA PRO A 138 5.49 5.71 12.25
C PRO A 138 5.85 5.09 10.90
N MET A 139 5.17 5.52 9.83
CA MET A 139 5.41 4.99 8.48
C MET A 139 6.77 5.40 7.90
N MET A 140 7.39 6.47 8.42
CA MET A 140 8.73 6.90 8.01
C MET A 140 9.86 6.08 8.66
N VAL A 141 9.54 5.29 9.69
CA VAL A 141 10.50 4.42 10.36
C VAL A 141 10.74 3.18 9.51
N SER A 142 12.02 2.80 9.30
CA SER A 142 12.34 1.55 8.61
C SER A 142 11.73 0.34 9.36
N PRO A 143 11.14 -0.66 8.66
CA PRO A 143 10.55 -1.83 9.31
C PRO A 143 11.50 -2.59 10.23
N VAL A 144 12.78 -2.69 9.89
CA VAL A 144 13.81 -3.30 10.77
C VAL A 144 13.96 -2.51 12.07
N VAL A 145 14.04 -1.17 11.96
CA VAL A 145 14.17 -0.28 13.12
C VAL A 145 12.90 -0.34 13.99
N ALA A 146 11.73 -0.36 13.37
CA ALA A 146 10.47 -0.57 14.08
C ALA A 146 10.48 -1.90 14.83
N GLY A 147 10.91 -2.98 14.19
CA GLY A 147 11.07 -4.29 14.82
C GLY A 147 12.00 -4.24 16.05
N LEU A 148 13.18 -3.64 15.92
CA LEU A 148 14.12 -3.48 17.05
C LEU A 148 13.55 -2.60 18.17
N LEU A 149 12.89 -1.49 17.84
CA LEU A 149 12.23 -0.63 18.81
C LEU A 149 11.22 -1.43 19.65
N PHE A 150 10.32 -2.14 18.97
CA PHE A 150 9.30 -2.93 19.66
C PHE A 150 9.87 -4.16 20.38
N TYR A 151 10.98 -4.73 19.91
CA TYR A 151 11.69 -5.78 20.65
C TYR A 151 12.07 -5.33 22.06
N TYR A 152 12.60 -4.11 22.18
CA TYR A 152 12.91 -3.51 23.50
C TYR A 152 11.64 -3.13 24.27
N LEU A 153 10.63 -2.60 23.62
CA LEU A 153 9.37 -2.23 24.27
C LEU A 153 8.59 -3.45 24.81
N TYR A 154 8.76 -4.61 24.18
CA TYR A 154 8.16 -5.88 24.62
C TYR A 154 9.02 -6.68 25.61
N ASN A 155 10.19 -6.17 25.96
CA ASN A 155 11.09 -6.86 26.90
C ASN A 155 10.42 -7.07 28.24
N GLY A 156 10.46 -8.34 28.76
CA GLY A 156 9.80 -8.72 30.00
C GLY A 156 10.32 -8.06 31.27
N THR A 157 11.55 -7.48 31.23
CA THR A 157 12.19 -6.88 32.41
C THR A 157 11.98 -5.38 32.50
N PHE A 158 12.07 -4.67 31.36
CA PHE A 158 12.03 -3.20 31.32
C PHE A 158 11.12 -2.62 30.23
N GLY A 159 10.42 -3.46 29.48
CA GLY A 159 9.59 -3.03 28.37
C GLY A 159 8.26 -2.42 28.82
N TRP A 160 7.98 -1.20 28.35
CA TRP A 160 6.73 -0.48 28.67
C TRP A 160 5.48 -1.21 28.24
N TYR A 161 5.46 -1.79 27.03
CA TYR A 161 4.30 -2.55 26.55
C TYR A 161 4.10 -3.83 27.35
N HIS A 162 5.18 -4.51 27.75
CA HIS A 162 5.08 -5.68 28.61
C HIS A 162 4.38 -5.31 29.93
N TRP A 163 4.83 -4.23 30.59
CA TRP A 163 4.24 -3.75 31.84
C TRP A 163 2.75 -3.39 31.68
N ILE A 164 2.36 -2.67 30.59
CA ILE A 164 0.97 -2.31 30.32
C ILE A 164 0.11 -3.57 30.15
N PHE A 165 0.51 -4.52 29.32
CA PHE A 165 -0.25 -5.74 29.06
C PHE A 165 -0.35 -6.65 30.28
N GLN A 166 0.69 -6.69 31.12
CA GLN A 166 0.65 -7.39 32.40
C GLN A 166 -0.32 -6.71 33.39
N SER A 167 -0.30 -5.38 33.46
CA SER A 167 -1.15 -4.62 34.37
C SER A 167 -2.66 -4.77 34.06
N ILE A 168 -3.03 -5.01 32.80
CA ILE A 168 -4.43 -5.26 32.39
C ILE A 168 -4.78 -6.76 32.41
N GLY A 169 -3.87 -7.64 32.86
CA GLY A 169 -4.10 -9.08 32.94
C GLY A 169 -4.11 -9.81 31.59
N PHE A 170 -3.59 -9.19 30.54
CA PHE A 170 -3.51 -9.81 29.21
C PHE A 170 -2.32 -10.76 29.07
N LEU A 171 -1.26 -10.55 29.85
CA LEU A 171 -0.06 -11.36 29.88
C LEU A 171 0.19 -11.88 31.29
N ASP A 172 0.61 -13.14 31.36
CA ASP A 172 1.24 -13.72 32.54
C ASP A 172 2.69 -13.17 32.69
N GLU A 173 3.54 -13.86 33.40
CA GLU A 173 4.95 -13.47 33.62
C GLU A 173 5.82 -13.55 32.35
N THR A 174 5.31 -14.14 31.27
CA THR A 174 6.06 -14.33 30.02
C THR A 174 5.99 -13.10 29.12
N SER A 175 7.12 -12.74 28.48
CA SER A 175 7.15 -11.69 27.45
C SER A 175 6.18 -11.97 26.31
N ILE A 176 5.62 -10.91 25.69
CA ILE A 176 4.74 -11.01 24.51
C ILE A 176 5.36 -11.89 23.41
N LEU A 177 6.67 -11.74 23.19
CA LEU A 177 7.41 -12.49 22.16
C LEU A 177 7.87 -13.87 22.65
N GLY A 178 7.77 -14.16 23.94
CA GLY A 178 8.22 -15.44 24.55
C GLY A 178 7.21 -16.57 24.43
N SER A 179 5.94 -16.29 24.17
CA SER A 179 4.87 -17.29 24.04
C SER A 179 4.43 -17.47 22.59
N THR A 180 4.18 -18.73 22.20
CA THR A 180 3.64 -19.07 20.88
C THR A 180 2.26 -18.47 20.60
N ASN A 181 1.50 -18.18 21.66
CA ASN A 181 0.14 -17.65 21.55
C ASN A 181 0.10 -16.14 21.36
N THR A 182 1.11 -15.41 21.88
CA THR A 182 1.13 -13.95 21.90
C THR A 182 2.12 -13.33 20.90
N ALA A 183 3.15 -14.08 20.47
CA ALA A 183 4.19 -13.57 19.60
C ALA A 183 3.65 -13.03 18.26
N LEU A 184 2.69 -13.72 17.64
CA LEU A 184 2.06 -13.25 16.40
C LEU A 184 1.27 -11.95 16.62
N PHE A 185 0.60 -11.82 17.78
CA PHE A 185 -0.08 -10.59 18.16
C PHE A 185 0.90 -9.41 18.30
N GLY A 186 2.07 -9.65 18.92
CA GLY A 186 3.12 -8.65 19.01
C GLY A 186 3.56 -8.13 17.63
N ILE A 187 3.74 -9.02 16.64
CA ILE A 187 4.06 -8.64 15.26
C ILE A 187 2.93 -7.84 14.60
N ILE A 188 1.68 -8.30 14.77
CA ILE A 188 0.50 -7.60 14.24
C ILE A 188 0.43 -6.17 14.78
N LEU A 189 0.72 -5.96 16.05
CA LEU A 189 0.65 -4.65 16.68
C LEU A 189 1.70 -3.66 16.10
N VAL A 190 2.90 -4.16 15.81
CA VAL A 190 3.95 -3.36 15.14
C VAL A 190 3.51 -2.95 13.74
N ASP A 191 3.01 -3.90 12.97
CA ASP A 191 2.57 -3.65 11.60
C ASP A 191 1.35 -2.70 11.55
N VAL A 192 0.39 -2.89 12.45
CA VAL A 192 -0.77 -1.98 12.59
C VAL A 192 -0.31 -0.57 12.95
N TRP A 193 0.59 -0.42 13.93
CA TRP A 193 1.13 0.88 14.31
C TRP A 193 1.84 1.56 13.14
N GLN A 194 2.66 0.82 12.40
CA GLN A 194 3.49 1.37 11.34
C GLN A 194 2.67 1.75 10.10
N TRP A 195 1.67 0.96 9.72
CA TRP A 195 1.03 1.08 8.41
C TRP A 195 -0.43 1.56 8.42
N THR A 196 -1.09 1.67 9.57
CA THR A 196 -2.42 2.30 9.67
C THR A 196 -2.43 3.71 9.07
N PRO A 197 -1.37 4.55 9.23
CA PRO A 197 -1.34 5.88 8.65
C PRO A 197 -1.55 5.90 7.13
N LEU A 198 -1.11 4.89 6.39
CA LEU A 198 -1.32 4.81 4.94
C LEU A 198 -2.80 4.73 4.59
N ILE A 199 -3.54 3.83 5.28
CA ILE A 199 -4.99 3.70 5.07
C ILE A 199 -5.71 4.97 5.48
N THR A 200 -5.31 5.57 6.61
CA THR A 200 -5.85 6.84 7.09
C THR A 200 -5.68 7.95 6.05
N LEU A 201 -4.48 8.10 5.48
CA LEU A 201 -4.19 9.15 4.51
C LEU A 201 -4.99 8.99 3.21
N ILE A 202 -5.05 7.77 2.67
CA ILE A 202 -5.79 7.49 1.43
C ILE A 202 -7.31 7.70 1.66
N THR A 203 -7.82 7.23 2.80
CA THR A 203 -9.22 7.43 3.19
C THR A 203 -9.56 8.90 3.38
N LEU A 204 -8.69 9.66 4.05
CA LEU A 204 -8.85 11.10 4.27
C LEU A 204 -8.88 11.87 2.93
N ALA A 205 -7.99 11.52 2.00
CA ALA A 205 -8.01 12.08 0.65
C ALA A 205 -9.32 11.77 -0.09
N GLY A 206 -9.88 10.59 0.11
CA GLY A 206 -11.21 10.22 -0.39
C GLY A 206 -12.33 11.04 0.23
N LEU A 207 -12.33 11.20 1.57
CA LEU A 207 -13.34 11.98 2.30
C LEU A 207 -13.41 13.44 1.83
N LYS A 208 -12.27 14.04 1.48
CA LYS A 208 -12.21 15.41 0.95
C LYS A 208 -12.81 15.58 -0.45
N ARG A 209 -13.08 14.49 -1.14
CA ARG A 209 -13.74 14.51 -2.47
C ARG A 209 -15.23 14.28 -2.40
N VAL A 210 -15.78 13.98 -1.22
CA VAL A 210 -17.22 13.81 -1.06
C VAL A 210 -17.93 15.13 -1.33
N PRO A 211 -18.92 15.20 -2.26
CA PRO A 211 -19.65 16.42 -2.56
C PRO A 211 -20.42 16.91 -1.34
N GLN A 212 -20.25 18.18 -0.99
CA GLN A 212 -20.93 18.80 0.17
C GLN A 212 -22.45 18.79 -0.01
N ASP A 213 -22.93 19.03 -1.23
CA ASP A 213 -24.37 19.02 -1.54
C ASP A 213 -25.06 17.70 -1.14
N GLN A 214 -24.37 16.57 -1.32
CA GLN A 214 -24.89 15.25 -0.91
C GLN A 214 -24.96 15.10 0.61
N LEU A 215 -23.98 15.65 1.34
CA LEU A 215 -23.97 15.64 2.79
C LEU A 215 -25.07 16.53 3.36
N GLU A 216 -25.25 17.73 2.79
CA GLU A 216 -26.26 18.69 3.18
C GLU A 216 -27.68 18.19 2.89
N ALA A 217 -27.92 17.61 1.70
CA ALA A 217 -29.20 17.01 1.35
C ALA A 217 -29.61 15.91 2.34
N ASN A 218 -28.68 15.01 2.69
CA ASN A 218 -28.95 13.95 3.65
C ASN A 218 -29.20 14.49 5.08
N MET A 219 -28.55 15.61 5.46
CA MET A 219 -28.83 16.30 6.74
C MET A 219 -30.22 16.95 6.77
N VAL A 220 -30.67 17.53 5.65
CA VAL A 220 -32.02 18.08 5.50
C VAL A 220 -33.09 16.99 5.69
N ASP A 221 -32.79 15.77 5.21
CA ASP A 221 -33.64 14.57 5.40
C ASP A 221 -33.61 14.03 6.86
N GLY A 222 -32.89 14.69 7.77
CA GLY A 222 -32.82 14.33 9.17
C GLY A 222 -31.76 13.28 9.52
N ALA A 223 -30.85 12.97 8.61
CA ALA A 223 -29.81 12.00 8.86
C ALA A 223 -28.72 12.50 9.83
N GLY A 224 -28.42 11.73 10.86
CA GLY A 224 -27.30 11.98 11.76
C GLY A 224 -25.93 11.66 11.14
N SER A 225 -24.85 12.02 11.83
CA SER A 225 -23.45 11.83 11.35
C SER A 225 -23.11 10.38 10.97
N ILE A 226 -23.62 9.39 11.71
CA ILE A 226 -23.39 7.96 11.42
C ILE A 226 -24.10 7.57 10.12
N SER A 227 -25.36 8.02 9.94
CA SER A 227 -26.13 7.80 8.71
C SER A 227 -25.43 8.44 7.51
N ASN A 228 -24.95 9.67 7.63
CA ASN A 228 -24.17 10.37 6.62
C ASN A 228 -22.90 9.61 6.25
N PHE A 229 -22.22 9.03 7.22
CA PHE A 229 -21.04 8.24 6.95
C PHE A 229 -21.36 7.01 6.09
N PHE A 230 -22.32 6.19 6.50
CA PHE A 230 -22.61 4.92 5.81
C PHE A 230 -23.33 5.10 4.48
N HIS A 231 -24.20 6.11 4.33
CA HIS A 231 -25.00 6.29 3.11
C HIS A 231 -24.40 7.25 2.10
N VAL A 232 -23.56 8.19 2.54
CA VAL A 232 -22.93 9.18 1.63
C VAL A 232 -21.41 9.01 1.59
N SER A 233 -20.73 9.11 2.75
CA SER A 233 -19.27 9.15 2.74
C SER A 233 -18.66 7.81 2.32
N LEU A 234 -19.07 6.70 2.92
CA LEU A 234 -18.50 5.37 2.66
C LEU A 234 -18.62 4.92 1.20
N PRO A 235 -19.78 5.06 0.53
CA PRO A 235 -19.87 4.76 -0.90
C PRO A 235 -18.96 5.61 -1.79
N ASN A 236 -18.79 6.90 -1.44
CA ASN A 236 -17.92 7.80 -2.20
C ASN A 236 -16.43 7.50 -1.99
N ILE A 237 -16.01 7.11 -0.77
CA ILE A 237 -14.61 6.77 -0.47
C ILE A 237 -14.23 5.33 -0.81
N TYR A 238 -15.21 4.48 -1.12
CA TYR A 238 -14.99 3.05 -1.40
C TYR A 238 -13.86 2.76 -2.40
N PRO A 239 -13.74 3.48 -3.56
CA PRO A 239 -12.63 3.26 -4.49
C PRO A 239 -11.26 3.54 -3.88
N PHE A 240 -11.18 4.55 -3.01
CA PHE A 240 -9.93 4.89 -2.31
C PHE A 240 -9.57 3.82 -1.29
N LEU A 241 -10.58 3.32 -0.55
CA LEU A 241 -10.41 2.19 0.37
C LEU A 241 -9.93 0.94 -0.36
N LEU A 242 -10.50 0.65 -1.51
CA LEU A 242 -10.09 -0.50 -2.34
C LEU A 242 -8.61 -0.42 -2.70
N ILE A 243 -8.15 0.75 -3.16
CA ILE A 243 -6.72 0.97 -3.47
C ILE A 243 -5.86 0.76 -2.22
N ALA A 244 -6.26 1.35 -1.07
CA ALA A 244 -5.53 1.21 0.18
C ALA A 244 -5.43 -0.25 0.64
N ILE A 245 -6.55 -0.98 0.59
CA ILE A 245 -6.62 -2.40 0.93
C ILE A 245 -5.74 -3.24 0.02
N LEU A 246 -5.77 -3.00 -1.30
CA LEU A 246 -4.94 -3.72 -2.26
C LEU A 246 -3.45 -3.51 -2.02
N LEU A 247 -3.03 -2.27 -1.83
CA LEU A 247 -1.64 -1.95 -1.53
C LEU A 247 -1.17 -2.68 -0.27
N ARG A 248 -1.94 -2.59 0.83
CA ARG A 248 -1.61 -3.26 2.08
C ARG A 248 -1.64 -4.77 1.99
N PHE A 249 -2.62 -5.33 1.28
CA PHE A 249 -2.69 -6.76 1.04
C PHE A 249 -1.41 -7.27 0.35
N MET A 250 -0.96 -6.61 -0.71
CA MET A 250 0.26 -6.98 -1.43
C MET A 250 1.51 -6.83 -0.55
N ASP A 251 1.57 -5.79 0.30
CA ASP A 251 2.68 -5.58 1.22
C ASP A 251 2.76 -6.65 2.31
N ASN A 252 1.63 -7.08 2.85
CA ASN A 252 1.58 -8.13 3.88
C ASN A 252 2.20 -9.45 3.41
N PHE A 253 2.09 -9.78 2.11
CA PHE A 253 2.64 -11.01 1.54
C PHE A 253 4.16 -11.00 1.36
N ARG A 254 4.81 -9.85 1.51
CA ARG A 254 6.27 -9.70 1.48
C ARG A 254 6.87 -9.19 2.79
N PHE A 255 6.03 -9.08 3.85
CA PHE A 255 6.46 -8.57 5.14
C PHE A 255 7.38 -9.57 5.85
N ILE A 256 8.64 -9.20 6.03
CA ILE A 256 9.68 -10.04 6.63
C ILE A 256 10.56 -9.28 7.62
N ASP A 257 10.92 -8.04 7.30
CA ASP A 257 11.98 -7.29 7.95
C ASP A 257 11.79 -7.13 9.46
N ALA A 258 10.60 -6.67 9.88
CA ALA A 258 10.29 -6.51 11.29
C ALA A 258 10.17 -7.87 12.00
N ILE A 259 9.71 -8.93 11.30
CA ILE A 259 9.60 -10.27 11.91
C ILE A 259 10.98 -10.83 12.23
N LEU A 260 11.94 -10.67 11.33
CA LEU A 260 13.32 -11.10 11.56
C LEU A 260 13.94 -10.34 12.74
N ALA A 261 13.68 -9.04 12.85
CA ALA A 261 14.18 -8.22 13.94
C ALA A 261 13.53 -8.53 15.30
N LEU A 262 12.23 -8.89 15.30
CA LEU A 262 11.47 -9.16 16.52
C LEU A 262 11.69 -10.58 17.07
N THR A 263 11.54 -11.59 16.21
CA THR A 263 11.40 -12.98 16.63
C THR A 263 12.26 -13.97 15.85
N GLY A 264 12.75 -13.58 14.66
CA GLY A 264 13.40 -14.50 13.73
C GLY A 264 12.52 -15.70 13.32
N GLY A 265 11.17 -15.58 13.46
CA GLY A 265 10.22 -16.66 13.18
C GLY A 265 9.80 -17.50 14.40
N GLY A 266 10.34 -17.18 15.60
CA GLY A 266 10.05 -17.86 16.86
C GLY A 266 8.92 -17.24 17.71
N PRO A 267 8.65 -17.79 18.91
CA PRO A 267 9.13 -19.05 19.45
C PRO A 267 8.58 -20.28 18.67
N GLY A 268 9.37 -21.31 18.56
CA GLY A 268 9.05 -22.46 17.70
C GLY A 268 8.92 -22.04 16.24
N ASN A 269 7.72 -22.14 15.67
CA ASN A 269 7.38 -21.64 14.32
C ASN A 269 6.21 -20.66 14.35
N SER A 270 5.82 -20.15 15.52
CA SER A 270 4.56 -19.39 15.68
C SER A 270 4.49 -18.07 14.91
N THR A 271 5.65 -17.55 14.49
CA THR A 271 5.75 -16.33 13.68
C THR A 271 6.52 -16.54 12.37
N ARG A 272 6.73 -17.82 11.99
CA ARG A 272 7.42 -18.17 10.75
C ARG A 272 6.46 -18.11 9.56
N LEU A 273 6.05 -16.89 9.20
CA LEU A 273 5.26 -16.65 8.01
C LEU A 273 6.01 -17.15 6.76
N LEU A 274 5.29 -17.38 5.67
CA LEU A 274 5.89 -17.93 4.46
C LEU A 274 7.09 -17.13 3.91
N PRO A 275 7.13 -15.78 3.91
CA PRO A 275 8.33 -15.02 3.53
C PRO A 275 9.54 -15.31 4.43
N VAL A 276 9.33 -15.52 5.73
CA VAL A 276 10.40 -15.91 6.67
C VAL A 276 10.91 -17.31 6.35
N TYR A 277 10.01 -18.25 6.09
CA TYR A 277 10.40 -19.61 5.69
C TYR A 277 11.14 -19.62 4.34
N LEU A 278 10.71 -18.81 3.38
CA LEU A 278 11.42 -18.59 2.12
C LEU A 278 12.86 -18.13 2.36
N PHE A 279 13.03 -17.15 3.24
CA PHE A 279 14.35 -16.63 3.61
C PHE A 279 15.24 -17.72 4.23
N ASP A 280 14.71 -18.48 5.19
CA ASP A 280 15.44 -19.59 5.83
C ASP A 280 15.89 -20.63 4.79
N VAL A 281 15.00 -21.05 3.90
CA VAL A 281 15.29 -22.07 2.88
C VAL A 281 16.33 -21.57 1.89
N SER A 282 16.27 -20.31 1.49
CA SER A 282 17.16 -19.74 0.50
C SER A 282 18.54 -19.36 1.05
N PHE A 283 18.56 -18.68 2.21
CA PHE A 283 19.77 -18.01 2.71
C PHE A 283 20.39 -18.69 3.92
N GLN A 284 19.62 -19.41 4.75
CA GLN A 284 20.18 -20.18 5.87
C GLN A 284 20.50 -21.62 5.45
N PHE A 285 19.60 -22.25 4.70
CA PHE A 285 19.80 -23.65 4.27
C PHE A 285 20.42 -23.77 2.87
N PHE A 286 20.60 -22.67 2.16
CA PHE A 286 21.19 -22.61 0.83
C PHE A 286 20.54 -23.56 -0.20
N LYS A 287 19.21 -23.79 -0.07
CA LYS A 287 18.43 -24.61 -1.00
C LYS A 287 17.75 -23.70 -2.04
N LEU A 288 18.56 -23.00 -2.85
CA LEU A 288 18.10 -21.93 -3.75
C LEU A 288 16.97 -22.38 -4.69
N GLY A 289 17.09 -23.55 -5.32
CA GLY A 289 16.03 -24.06 -6.20
C GLY A 289 14.70 -24.30 -5.50
N ARG A 290 14.73 -24.74 -4.23
CA ARG A 290 13.51 -24.87 -3.41
C ARG A 290 12.99 -23.52 -2.97
N GLY A 291 13.86 -22.59 -2.58
CA GLY A 291 13.51 -21.22 -2.27
C GLY A 291 12.85 -20.52 -3.47
N ALA A 292 13.41 -20.69 -4.68
CA ALA A 292 12.83 -20.18 -5.90
C ALA A 292 11.41 -20.72 -6.18
N ALA A 293 11.18 -22.02 -5.89
CA ALA A 293 9.84 -22.60 -6.02
C ALA A 293 8.85 -22.00 -4.98
N ILE A 294 9.28 -21.74 -3.74
CA ILE A 294 8.46 -21.04 -2.72
C ILE A 294 8.15 -19.62 -3.19
N ALA A 295 9.15 -18.87 -3.65
CA ALA A 295 8.96 -17.50 -4.13
C ALA A 295 7.98 -17.43 -5.32
N LEU A 296 8.09 -18.36 -6.27
CA LEU A 296 7.19 -18.42 -7.43
C LEU A 296 5.76 -18.77 -7.03
N THR A 297 5.56 -19.72 -6.10
CA THR A 297 4.23 -20.05 -5.58
C THR A 297 3.63 -18.88 -4.80
N LEU A 298 4.43 -18.18 -3.98
CA LEU A 298 4.00 -16.98 -3.25
C LEU A 298 3.55 -15.90 -4.22
N LEU A 299 4.32 -15.63 -5.27
CA LEU A 299 3.99 -14.64 -6.30
C LEU A 299 2.68 -14.98 -7.02
N ILE A 300 2.53 -16.23 -7.50
CA ILE A 300 1.32 -16.66 -8.22
C ILE A 300 0.08 -16.54 -7.33
N VAL A 301 0.16 -17.03 -6.10
CA VAL A 301 -0.96 -16.98 -5.15
C VAL A 301 -1.30 -15.53 -4.80
N THR A 302 -0.31 -14.68 -4.58
CA THR A 302 -0.54 -13.25 -4.30
C THR A 302 -1.26 -12.55 -5.46
N ILE A 303 -0.86 -12.83 -6.71
CA ILE A 303 -1.53 -12.29 -7.90
C ILE A 303 -2.99 -12.79 -7.98
N ILE A 304 -3.20 -14.09 -7.80
CA ILE A 304 -4.55 -14.68 -7.86
C ILE A 304 -5.46 -14.09 -6.77
N LEU A 305 -4.98 -14.04 -5.52
CA LEU A 305 -5.73 -13.48 -4.42
C LEU A 305 -5.97 -11.97 -4.60
N GLY A 306 -4.99 -11.23 -5.13
CA GLY A 306 -5.17 -9.82 -5.49
C GLY A 306 -6.24 -9.62 -6.55
N MET A 307 -6.25 -10.44 -7.61
CA MET A 307 -7.30 -10.39 -8.65
C MET A 307 -8.70 -10.76 -8.09
N ILE A 308 -8.77 -11.74 -7.20
CA ILE A 308 -10.02 -12.12 -6.52
C ILE A 308 -10.49 -10.94 -5.66
N LEU A 309 -9.60 -10.35 -4.87
CA LEU A 309 -9.92 -9.22 -4.02
C LEU A 309 -10.47 -8.03 -4.82
N VAL A 310 -9.82 -7.68 -5.94
CA VAL A 310 -10.33 -6.65 -6.87
C VAL A 310 -11.74 -7.00 -7.35
N ARG A 311 -11.94 -8.20 -7.85
CA ARG A 311 -13.25 -8.62 -8.39
C ARG A 311 -14.36 -8.64 -7.35
N VAL A 312 -14.04 -9.03 -6.13
CA VAL A 312 -15.01 -9.07 -5.00
C VAL A 312 -15.37 -7.67 -4.54
N LEU A 313 -14.37 -6.78 -4.51
CA LEU A 313 -14.54 -5.41 -4.05
C LEU A 313 -15.02 -4.44 -5.15
N GLU A 314 -14.89 -4.77 -6.44
CA GLU A 314 -15.51 -3.99 -7.53
C GLU A 314 -17.02 -4.18 -7.52
N ASP A 315 -17.77 -3.09 -7.25
CA ASP A 315 -19.24 -3.09 -7.33
C ASP A 315 -19.70 -3.20 -8.78
N PRO A 316 -20.45 -4.28 -9.16
CA PRO A 316 -20.96 -4.47 -10.51
C PRO A 316 -21.91 -3.36 -11.00
N ALA A 317 -22.64 -2.73 -10.08
CA ALA A 317 -23.56 -1.64 -10.39
C ALA A 317 -22.83 -0.38 -10.85
N ARG A 318 -21.69 -0.08 -10.24
CA ARG A 318 -20.85 1.07 -10.59
C ARG A 318 -20.15 0.88 -11.94
N LYS A 319 -19.77 -0.35 -12.26
CA LYS A 319 -19.16 -0.70 -13.55
C LYS A 319 -20.13 -0.45 -14.72
N LYS A 320 -21.42 -0.75 -14.54
CA LYS A 320 -22.47 -0.46 -15.52
C LYS A 320 -22.74 1.04 -15.69
N ALA A 321 -22.68 1.82 -14.60
CA ALA A 321 -22.86 3.27 -14.67
C ALA A 321 -21.74 3.96 -15.44
N LEU A 322 -20.47 3.53 -15.26
CA LEU A 322 -19.32 4.06 -15.99
C LEU A 322 -19.28 3.64 -17.48
N GLN A 323 -19.85 2.49 -17.82
CA GLN A 323 -19.96 2.02 -19.21
C GLN A 323 -21.12 2.68 -19.96
N GLY A 324 -22.22 3.01 -19.27
CA GLY A 324 -23.37 3.69 -19.89
C GLY A 324 -23.12 5.16 -20.24
N ASP A 325 -22.12 5.80 -19.62
CA ASP A 325 -21.74 7.21 -19.90
C ASP A 325 -20.76 7.33 -21.09
N SER A 326 -20.14 6.22 -21.52
CA SER A 326 -19.23 6.19 -22.67
C SER A 326 -19.92 5.92 -24.00
N ASP A 327 -21.20 5.53 -23.98
CA ASP A 327 -22.00 5.19 -25.18
C ASP A 327 -23.02 6.30 -25.57
N ASN A 328 -23.01 7.45 -24.88
CA ASN A 328 -23.74 8.67 -25.25
C ASN A 328 -22.73 9.78 -25.60
#